data_fe259055ad744b07c68f48af8453eb79
#
_entry.id   fe259055ad744b07c68f48af8453eb79
#
_cell.length_a   1.000
_cell.length_b   1.000
_cell.length_c   1.000
_cell.angle_alpha   90.00
_cell.angle_beta   90.00
_cell.angle_gamma   90.00
#
_symmetry.space_group_name_H-M   'P 1'
#
loop_
_entity.id
_entity.type
_entity.pdbx_description
1 polymer ?
#
loop_
_entity_poly.entity_id
_entity_poly.type
_entity_poly.pdbx_seq_one_letter_code
_entity_poly.pdbx_strand_id
1 'polypeptide(L)' 'MPNFTDYEVEYTNVKPWHGNNLGSGKMIVSIPTGSAGIRGKLRRTIERKINSLGVRIDSFKEVSVGA' A
#
# COMPACT_ATOMS: atom_id res chain seq x y z
N MET A 1 -15.35 18.46 2.13
CA MET A 1 -14.06 18.04 2.63
C MET A 1 -13.80 16.63 2.31
N PRO A 2 -12.75 16.38 1.60
CA PRO A 2 -12.43 14.99 1.31
C PRO A 2 -11.95 14.31 2.57
N ASN A 3 -12.54 13.21 2.85
CA ASN A 3 -12.12 12.39 3.97
C ASN A 3 -11.20 11.31 3.45
N PHE A 4 -10.18 11.04 4.21
CA PHE A 4 -9.24 9.99 3.88
C PHE A 4 -9.21 8.97 4.98
N THR A 5 -9.03 7.74 4.60
CA THR A 5 -8.87 6.64 5.55
C THR A 5 -7.45 6.13 5.43
N ASP A 6 -6.79 5.99 6.55
CA ASP A 6 -5.43 5.47 6.57
C ASP A 6 -5.48 3.97 6.74
N TYR A 7 -4.64 3.30 5.98
CA TYR A 7 -4.51 1.85 6.07
C TYR A 7 -3.09 1.47 6.37
N GLU A 8 -2.92 0.53 7.28
CA GLU A 8 -1.63 -0.09 7.49
C GLU A 8 -1.54 -1.29 6.57
N VAL A 9 -0.58 -1.27 5.67
CA VAL A 9 -0.48 -2.24 4.61
C VAL A 9 0.81 -3.04 4.75
N GLU A 10 0.65 -4.36 4.73
CA GLU A 10 1.80 -5.25 4.64
C GLU A 10 1.90 -5.72 3.21
N TYR A 11 3.08 -5.55 2.63
CA TYR A 11 3.27 -5.84 1.22
C TYR A 11 4.59 -6.56 1.01
N THR A 12 4.69 -7.22 -0.15
CA THR A 12 5.91 -7.86 -0.57
C THR A 12 6.23 -7.40 -1.98
N ASN A 13 7.47 -7.01 -2.19
CA ASN A 13 7.94 -6.67 -3.51
C ASN A 13 8.38 -7.97 -4.18
N VAL A 14 7.62 -8.42 -5.16
CA VAL A 14 7.85 -9.71 -5.78
C VAL A 14 8.62 -9.63 -7.10
N LYS A 15 9.02 -8.44 -7.49
CA LYS A 15 9.81 -8.29 -8.71
C LYS A 15 11.18 -7.76 -8.35
N PRO A 16 12.14 -8.64 -8.29
CA PRO A 16 13.51 -8.20 -7.99
C PRO A 16 14.16 -7.66 -9.24
N TRP A 17 13.79 -6.47 -9.61
CA TRP A 17 14.52 -5.81 -10.66
C TRP A 17 15.92 -5.57 -10.18
N HIS A 18 16.88 -5.82 -11.01
CA HIS A 18 18.28 -5.56 -10.69
C HIS A 18 18.81 -6.42 -9.55
N GLY A 19 18.26 -7.59 -9.40
CA GLY A 19 18.79 -8.48 -8.40
C GLY A 19 18.53 -8.07 -6.99
N ASN A 20 17.67 -7.10 -6.81
CA ASN A 20 17.42 -6.69 -5.46
C ASN A 20 16.14 -7.23 -4.95
N ASN A 21 16.24 -7.71 -3.93
CA ASN A 21 15.35 -7.71 -2.81
C ASN A 21 13.93 -7.96 -3.08
N LEU A 22 13.62 -9.17 -2.94
CA LEU A 22 12.32 -9.49 -2.47
C LEU A 22 12.23 -8.96 -1.06
N GLY A 23 11.69 -7.81 -0.89
CA GLY A 23 11.56 -7.26 0.43
C GLY A 23 10.12 -7.16 0.81
N SER A 24 9.80 -7.55 2.01
CA SER A 24 8.49 -7.25 2.53
C SER A 24 8.60 -6.06 3.46
N GLY A 25 7.51 -5.36 3.59
CA GLY A 25 7.52 -4.18 4.43
C GLY A 25 6.11 -3.82 4.85
N LYS A 26 6.04 -2.72 5.55
CA LYS A 26 4.80 -2.23 6.09
C LYS A 26 4.79 -0.72 5.91
N MET A 27 3.67 -0.17 5.47
CA MET A 27 3.56 1.28 5.40
C MET A 27 2.13 1.71 5.58
N ILE A 28 1.96 2.98 5.87
CA ILE A 28 0.64 3.57 6.02
C ILE A 28 0.31 4.33 4.75
N VAL A 29 -0.85 4.03 4.19
CA VAL A 29 -1.31 4.63 2.96
C VAL A 29 -2.67 5.26 3.19
N SER A 30 -2.84 6.50 2.77
CA SER A 30 -4.11 7.19 2.88
C SER A 30 -4.85 7.13 1.57
N ILE A 31 -6.11 6.76 1.64
CA ILE A 31 -6.96 6.64 0.46
C ILE A 31 -8.27 7.37 0.73
N PRO A 32 -8.86 8.01 -0.27
CA PRO A 32 -10.14 8.66 -0.07
C PRO A 32 -11.19 7.68 0.45
N THR A 33 -11.88 8.09 1.47
CA THR A 33 -12.91 7.27 2.09
C THR A 33 -14.01 6.98 1.08
N GLY A 34 -14.49 5.75 1.09
CA GLY A 34 -15.54 5.35 0.17
C GLY A 34 -15.05 4.91 -1.19
N SER A 35 -13.75 4.81 -1.37
CA SER A 35 -13.20 4.35 -2.65
C SER A 35 -13.52 2.90 -2.89
N ALA A 36 -13.75 2.57 -4.15
CA ALA A 36 -13.88 1.18 -4.55
C ALA A 36 -12.51 0.65 -4.91
N GLY A 37 -12.34 -0.67 -4.83
CA GLY A 37 -11.08 -1.27 -5.22
C GLY A 37 -9.91 -0.86 -4.34
N ILE A 38 -10.13 -0.88 -3.06
CA ILE A 38 -9.13 -0.40 -2.11
C ILE A 38 -7.80 -1.14 -2.28
N ARG A 39 -7.85 -2.44 -2.44
CA ARG A 39 -6.62 -3.22 -2.56
C ARG A 39 -5.79 -2.75 -3.76
N GLY A 40 -6.43 -2.53 -4.88
CA GLY A 40 -5.74 -2.03 -6.06
C GLY A 40 -5.15 -0.66 -5.87
N LYS A 41 -5.89 0.21 -5.19
CA LYS A 41 -5.39 1.54 -4.92
C LYS A 41 -4.20 1.53 -3.97
N LEU A 42 -4.25 0.68 -2.96
CA LEU A 42 -3.13 0.52 -2.05
C LEU A 42 -1.89 0.05 -2.80
N ARG A 43 -2.08 -0.94 -3.66
CA ARG A 43 -0.97 -1.47 -4.43
C ARG A 43 -0.32 -0.39 -5.30
N ARG A 44 -1.15 0.36 -6.03
CA ARG A 44 -0.62 1.41 -6.89
C ARG A 44 0.15 2.45 -6.12
N THR A 45 -0.39 2.85 -4.98
CA THR A 45 0.25 3.87 -4.18
C THR A 45 1.61 3.39 -3.68
N ILE A 46 1.67 2.14 -3.23
CA ILE A 46 2.91 1.59 -2.76
C ILE A 46 3.91 1.46 -3.90
N GLU A 47 3.45 1.00 -5.05
CA GLU A 47 4.34 0.88 -6.21
C GLU A 47 4.98 2.20 -6.56
N ARG A 48 4.24 3.28 -6.46
CA ARG A 48 4.81 4.59 -6.70
C ARG A 48 5.82 4.99 -5.65
N LYS A 49 5.49 4.71 -4.39
CA LYS A 49 6.35 5.14 -3.30
C LYS A 49 7.68 4.43 -3.29
N ILE A 50 7.68 3.15 -3.62
CA ILE A 50 8.92 2.38 -3.62
C ILE A 50 9.51 2.23 -5.02
N ASN A 51 8.85 2.84 -5.99
CA ASN A 51 9.31 2.84 -7.38
C ASN A 51 9.52 1.42 -7.90
N SER A 52 8.52 0.60 -7.73
CA SER A 52 8.55 -0.78 -8.16
C SER A 52 7.22 -1.15 -8.78
N LEU A 53 7.22 -2.06 -9.73
CA LEU A 53 6.01 -2.49 -10.39
C LEU A 53 5.55 -3.88 -9.96
N GLY A 54 6.18 -4.45 -8.98
CA GLY A 54 5.86 -5.79 -8.58
C GLY A 54 5.50 -5.89 -7.12
N VAL A 55 4.48 -5.19 -6.70
CA VAL A 55 4.07 -5.20 -5.31
C VAL A 55 2.86 -6.09 -5.14
N ARG A 56 2.92 -6.95 -4.13
CA ARG A 56 1.78 -7.75 -3.73
C ARG A 56 1.32 -7.30 -2.36
N ILE A 57 0.02 -7.10 -2.23
CA ILE A 57 -0.55 -6.74 -0.94
C ILE A 57 -0.83 -8.03 -0.17
N ASP A 58 -0.15 -8.20 0.94
CA ASP A 58 -0.34 -9.37 1.78
C ASP A 58 -1.54 -9.20 2.70
N SER A 59 -1.62 -8.03 3.32
CA SER A 59 -2.78 -7.74 4.15
C SER A 59 -2.85 -6.23 4.37
N PHE A 60 -4.00 -5.77 4.75
CA PHE A 60 -4.15 -4.37 5.11
C PHE A 60 -5.29 -4.24 6.11
N LYS A 61 -5.20 -3.20 6.91
CA LYS A 61 -6.25 -2.92 7.86
C LYS A 61 -6.38 -1.41 8.04
N GLU A 62 -7.56 -0.99 8.35
CA GLU A 62 -7.84 0.40 8.61
C GLU A 62 -7.21 0.80 9.93
N VAL A 63 -6.52 1.92 9.91
CA VAL A 63 -5.88 2.46 11.10
C VAL A 63 -6.65 3.69 11.51
N SER A 64 -7.24 3.63 12.65
CA SER A 64 -7.93 4.78 13.16
C SER A 64 -6.91 5.72 13.75
N VAL A 65 -6.65 6.75 13.04
CA VAL A 65 -5.73 7.73 13.52
C VAL A 65 -6.51 8.65 14.42
N GLY A 66 -6.33 8.51 15.50
CA GLY A 66 -6.83 9.22 16.42
C GLY A 66 -7.42 10.36 16.51
N ALA A 67 -8.10 10.46 16.55
CA ALA A 67 -8.75 11.53 16.71
C ALA A 67 -8.64 12.21 17.79
#